data_b4b3e3676437dd16c2d591b50eb61f3c
#
_entry.id   b4b3e3676437dd16c2d591b50eb61f3c
#
_cell.length_a   1.000
_cell.length_b   1.000
_cell.length_c   1.000
_cell.angle_alpha   90.00
_cell.angle_beta   90.00
_cell.angle_gamma   90.00
#
_symmetry.space_group_name_H-M   'P 1'
#
loop_
_entity.id
_entity.type
_entity.pdbx_description
1 polymer ?
#
loop_
_entity_poly.entity_id
_entity_poly.type
_entity_poly.pdbx_seq_one_letter_code
_entity_poly.pdbx_strand_id
1 'polypeptide(L)'
;DHAAFCARLNRGSLVAWGHAGRGADLGPTLPALTDIVSVCPSGYAFAARRADGRVVAWGRTADGGVVPAPIAELTDIVTVTGNGYAFVAIRRDGSLVAWGGGRHGADLPAPIAALKDVVAVIGNLSSFAALRSNGSVVAWGDPAAGGTVPDPIAALTDIRELTGNHMAF
;
A
#
# COMPACT_ATOMS: atom_id res chain seq x y z
N ASP A 1 -17.37 16.90 -7.18
CA ASP A 1 -16.69 15.62 -7.50
C ASP A 1 -15.25 15.66 -6.98
N HIS A 2 -14.92 14.67 -6.15
CA HIS A 2 -13.63 14.63 -5.46
C HIS A 2 -12.90 13.30 -5.70
N ALA A 3 -13.20 12.60 -6.78
CA ALA A 3 -12.59 11.33 -7.14
C ALA A 3 -11.61 11.50 -8.31
N ALA A 4 -10.64 10.60 -8.41
CA ALA A 4 -9.78 10.39 -9.55
C ALA A 4 -9.78 8.91 -9.93
N PHE A 5 -9.56 8.66 -11.19
CA PHE A 5 -9.46 7.32 -11.76
C PHE A 5 -8.14 7.18 -12.50
N CYS A 6 -7.59 5.99 -12.48
CA CYS A 6 -6.43 5.62 -13.26
C CYS A 6 -6.67 4.29 -13.95
N ALA A 7 -6.24 4.19 -15.19
CA ALA A 7 -6.25 2.93 -15.94
C ALA A 7 -4.85 2.63 -16.47
N ARG A 8 -4.47 1.35 -16.37
CA ARG A 8 -3.27 0.81 -16.98
C ARG A 8 -3.62 0.22 -18.35
N LEU A 9 -2.94 0.65 -19.37
CA LEU A 9 -3.09 0.14 -20.73
C LEU A 9 -2.32 -1.17 -20.91
N ASN A 10 -2.64 -1.91 -21.99
CA ASN A 10 -2.00 -3.21 -22.30
C ASN A 10 -0.47 -3.14 -22.38
N ARG A 11 0.07 -1.99 -22.81
CA ARG A 11 1.53 -1.78 -22.91
C ARG A 11 2.17 -1.28 -21.62
N GLY A 12 1.44 -1.27 -20.50
CA GLY A 12 1.96 -0.82 -19.21
C GLY A 12 2.05 0.70 -19.04
N SER A 13 1.50 1.50 -19.92
CA SER A 13 1.34 2.94 -19.74
C SER A 13 0.07 3.27 -18.95
N LEU A 14 0.00 4.50 -18.43
CA LEU A 14 -1.09 4.97 -17.58
C LEU A 14 -1.89 6.07 -18.28
N VAL A 15 -3.18 6.10 -17.99
CA VAL A 15 -4.08 7.24 -18.23
C VAL A 15 -4.85 7.53 -16.94
N ALA A 16 -5.13 8.80 -16.66
CA ALA A 16 -5.87 9.20 -15.48
C ALA A 16 -6.86 10.33 -15.81
N TRP A 17 -7.94 10.44 -15.04
CA TRP A 17 -8.94 11.48 -15.18
C TRP A 17 -9.65 11.74 -13.85
N GLY A 18 -10.31 12.89 -13.72
CA GLY A 18 -11.00 13.34 -12.53
C GLY A 18 -10.30 14.50 -11.83
N HIS A 19 -10.21 14.49 -10.52
CA HIS A 19 -9.66 15.58 -9.73
C HIS A 19 -8.12 15.55 -9.73
N ALA A 20 -7.49 16.61 -10.31
CA ALA A 20 -6.03 16.68 -10.48
C ALA A 20 -5.25 16.47 -9.17
N GLY A 21 -5.64 17.16 -8.09
CA GLY A 21 -4.97 17.05 -6.77
C GLY A 21 -5.15 15.70 -6.06
N ARG A 22 -5.86 14.74 -6.68
CA ARG A 22 -6.07 13.39 -6.15
C ARG A 22 -5.53 12.29 -7.07
N GLY A 23 -4.74 12.69 -8.09
CA GLY A 23 -4.04 11.77 -8.97
C GLY A 23 -4.62 11.65 -10.38
N ALA A 24 -5.53 12.55 -10.81
CA ALA A 24 -5.89 12.66 -12.22
C ALA A 24 -4.78 13.32 -13.05
N ASP A 25 -3.86 14.04 -12.42
CA ASP A 25 -2.66 14.59 -13.04
C ASP A 25 -1.49 13.60 -12.83
N LEU A 26 -1.03 13.01 -13.94
CA LEU A 26 0.13 12.10 -13.96
C LEU A 26 1.48 12.85 -13.99
N GLY A 27 1.46 14.17 -14.11
CA GLY A 27 2.69 14.95 -14.33
C GLY A 27 3.44 14.56 -15.60
N PRO A 28 4.68 15.08 -15.78
CA PRO A 28 5.39 14.95 -17.05
C PRO A 28 6.08 13.58 -17.25
N THR A 29 6.35 12.82 -16.19
CA THR A 29 7.19 11.61 -16.24
C THR A 29 6.40 10.31 -16.33
N LEU A 30 5.28 10.20 -15.63
CA LEU A 30 4.51 8.96 -15.57
C LEU A 30 3.91 8.53 -16.93
N PRO A 31 3.44 9.44 -17.80
CA PRO A 31 2.93 9.03 -19.11
C PRO A 31 3.95 8.36 -20.02
N ALA A 32 5.25 8.60 -19.79
CA ALA A 32 6.33 7.99 -20.57
C ALA A 32 6.67 6.56 -20.12
N LEU A 33 6.18 6.11 -18.95
CA LEU A 33 6.39 4.74 -18.48
C LEU A 33 5.54 3.76 -19.27
N THR A 34 6.16 2.64 -19.65
CA THR A 34 5.50 1.55 -20.42
C THR A 34 5.67 0.20 -19.75
N ASP A 35 6.10 0.17 -18.49
CA ASP A 35 6.41 -1.03 -17.75
C ASP A 35 5.64 -1.17 -16.43
N ILE A 36 4.55 -0.46 -16.29
CA ILE A 36 3.67 -0.60 -15.13
C ILE A 36 2.96 -1.96 -15.19
N VAL A 37 3.06 -2.71 -14.10
CA VAL A 37 2.43 -4.05 -13.98
C VAL A 37 1.22 -4.06 -13.07
N SER A 38 1.14 -3.13 -12.10
CA SER A 38 -0.03 -2.98 -11.24
C SER A 38 -0.19 -1.54 -10.77
N VAL A 39 -1.43 -1.14 -10.48
CA VAL A 39 -1.78 0.15 -9.87
C VAL A 39 -2.62 -0.12 -8.64
N CYS A 40 -2.33 0.60 -7.58
CA CYS A 40 -3.05 0.54 -6.31
C CYS A 40 -3.51 1.95 -5.91
N PRO A 41 -4.78 2.17 -5.63
CA PRO A 41 -5.27 3.45 -5.13
C PRO A 41 -5.11 3.56 -3.61
N SER A 42 -5.02 4.79 -3.12
CA SER A 42 -5.43 5.21 -1.78
C SER A 42 -6.65 6.13 -1.86
N GLY A 43 -7.07 6.75 -0.76
CA GLY A 43 -8.19 7.70 -0.81
C GLY A 43 -7.88 8.97 -1.63
N TYR A 44 -6.60 9.34 -1.79
CA TYR A 44 -6.18 10.62 -2.37
C TYR A 44 -4.94 10.54 -3.25
N ALA A 45 -4.41 9.34 -3.48
CA ALA A 45 -3.22 9.11 -4.27
C ALA A 45 -3.27 7.73 -4.95
N PHE A 46 -2.34 7.49 -5.84
CA PHE A 46 -2.11 6.20 -6.47
C PHE A 46 -0.64 5.82 -6.32
N ALA A 47 -0.40 4.53 -6.25
CA ALA A 47 0.92 3.94 -6.39
C ALA A 47 0.90 2.88 -7.49
N ALA A 48 2.00 2.74 -8.21
CA ALA A 48 2.14 1.74 -9.24
C ALA A 48 3.46 1.00 -9.10
N ARG A 49 3.40 -0.32 -9.29
CA ARG A 49 4.59 -1.17 -9.36
C ARG A 49 5.03 -1.34 -10.81
N ARG A 50 6.31 -1.20 -11.04
CA ARG A 50 6.97 -1.41 -12.32
C ARG A 50 7.46 -2.86 -12.46
N ALA A 51 7.71 -3.28 -13.70
CA ALA A 51 8.21 -4.62 -14.01
C ALA A 51 9.60 -4.91 -13.37
N ASP A 52 10.41 -3.86 -13.17
CA ASP A 52 11.71 -3.95 -12.51
C ASP A 52 11.65 -4.04 -10.97
N GLY A 53 10.43 -4.08 -10.41
CA GLY A 53 10.20 -4.13 -8.96
C GLY A 53 10.28 -2.79 -8.25
N ARG A 54 10.46 -1.67 -8.95
CA ARG A 54 10.34 -0.33 -8.40
C ARG A 54 8.89 0.08 -8.25
N VAL A 55 8.69 1.13 -7.45
CA VAL A 55 7.38 1.78 -7.28
C VAL A 55 7.46 3.26 -7.62
N VAL A 56 6.36 3.77 -8.15
CA VAL A 56 6.10 5.19 -8.38
C VAL A 56 4.78 5.55 -7.73
N ALA A 57 4.59 6.81 -7.34
CA ALA A 57 3.34 7.28 -6.75
C ALA A 57 3.02 8.69 -7.23
N TRP A 58 1.75 9.07 -7.21
CA TRP A 58 1.26 10.39 -7.58
C TRP A 58 -0.07 10.70 -6.88
N GLY A 59 -0.46 11.97 -6.89
CA GLY A 59 -1.63 12.48 -6.19
C GLY A 59 -1.22 13.29 -4.96
N ARG A 60 -2.02 13.26 -3.88
CA ARG A 60 -1.75 14.08 -2.69
C ARG A 60 -0.54 13.54 -1.92
N THR A 61 0.48 14.40 -1.78
CA THR A 61 1.76 14.03 -1.14
C THR A 61 1.59 13.50 0.29
N ALA A 62 0.73 14.14 1.10
CA ALA A 62 0.51 13.74 2.49
C ALA A 62 -0.09 12.33 2.64
N ASP A 63 -0.70 11.79 1.57
CA ASP A 63 -1.36 10.49 1.55
C ASP A 63 -0.62 9.49 0.65
N GLY A 64 0.67 9.71 0.47
CA GLY A 64 1.55 8.79 -0.24
C GLY A 64 1.72 9.07 -1.73
N GLY A 65 1.29 10.24 -2.22
CA GLY A 65 1.51 10.66 -3.62
C GLY A 65 2.98 10.88 -4.02
N VAL A 66 3.92 10.69 -3.10
CA VAL A 66 5.36 10.70 -3.35
C VAL A 66 6.00 9.53 -2.62
N VAL A 67 6.75 8.71 -3.35
CA VAL A 67 7.54 7.62 -2.76
C VAL A 67 8.83 8.21 -2.16
N PRO A 68 9.14 7.97 -0.88
CA PRO A 68 10.41 8.41 -0.28
C PRO A 68 11.62 7.80 -1.01
N ALA A 69 12.71 8.55 -1.15
CA ALA A 69 13.89 8.13 -1.90
C ALA A 69 14.42 6.73 -1.51
N PRO A 70 14.54 6.34 -0.22
CA PRO A 70 14.99 5.00 0.13
C PRO A 70 14.08 3.87 -0.39
N ILE A 71 12.77 4.13 -0.53
CA ILE A 71 11.82 3.16 -1.07
C ILE A 71 11.82 3.18 -2.60
N ALA A 72 11.97 4.36 -3.21
CA ALA A 72 11.99 4.52 -4.67
C ALA A 72 13.17 3.78 -5.34
N GLU A 73 14.27 3.58 -4.60
CA GLU A 73 15.45 2.85 -5.09
C GLU A 73 15.32 1.32 -5.00
N LEU A 74 14.33 0.80 -4.26
CA LEU A 74 14.10 -0.64 -4.15
C LEU A 74 13.66 -1.22 -5.49
N THR A 75 14.18 -2.41 -5.81
CA THR A 75 13.88 -3.16 -7.05
C THR A 75 13.28 -4.55 -6.76
N ASP A 76 12.81 -4.76 -5.55
CA ASP A 76 12.34 -6.05 -5.07
C ASP A 76 10.91 -6.00 -4.50
N ILE A 77 10.16 -4.96 -4.81
CA ILE A 77 8.76 -4.86 -4.42
C ILE A 77 7.92 -5.87 -5.20
N VAL A 78 7.16 -6.67 -4.47
CA VAL A 78 6.28 -7.73 -5.01
C VAL A 78 4.84 -7.25 -5.10
N THR A 79 4.36 -6.55 -4.08
CA THR A 79 2.97 -6.09 -3.97
C THR A 79 2.92 -4.72 -3.29
N VAL A 80 1.95 -3.90 -3.68
CA VAL A 80 1.60 -2.63 -3.03
C VAL A 80 0.13 -2.66 -2.64
N THR A 81 -0.16 -2.30 -1.42
CA THR A 81 -1.52 -2.17 -0.87
C THR A 81 -1.72 -0.76 -0.32
N GLY A 82 -2.83 -0.13 -0.66
CA GLY A 82 -3.22 1.18 -0.13
C GLY A 82 -4.33 1.07 0.90
N ASN A 83 -4.40 2.07 1.75
CA ASN A 83 -5.57 2.37 2.59
C ASN A 83 -6.09 3.78 2.26
N GLY A 84 -6.85 4.43 3.14
CA GLY A 84 -7.36 5.78 2.87
C GLY A 84 -6.26 6.84 2.73
N TYR A 85 -5.06 6.65 3.31
CA TYR A 85 -4.06 7.71 3.49
C TYR A 85 -2.61 7.26 3.33
N ALA A 86 -2.36 5.97 3.12
CA ALA A 86 -1.01 5.42 3.09
C ALA A 86 -0.91 4.20 2.17
N PHE A 87 0.33 3.82 1.89
CA PHE A 87 0.66 2.60 1.16
C PHE A 87 1.64 1.74 1.97
N VAL A 88 1.51 0.44 1.80
CA VAL A 88 2.45 -0.58 2.27
C VAL A 88 2.87 -1.44 1.09
N ALA A 89 4.15 -1.74 1.00
CA ALA A 89 4.66 -2.66 0.00
C ALA A 89 5.33 -3.87 0.67
N ILE A 90 5.07 -5.05 0.11
CA ILE A 90 5.76 -6.29 0.47
C ILE A 90 6.96 -6.43 -0.44
N ARG A 91 8.14 -6.66 0.14
CA ARG A 91 9.37 -6.98 -0.56
C ARG A 91 9.49 -8.48 -0.80
N ARG A 92 10.38 -8.88 -1.71
CA ARG A 92 10.61 -10.29 -2.05
C ARG A 92 11.05 -11.16 -0.87
N ASP A 93 11.70 -10.57 0.13
CA ASP A 93 12.10 -11.26 1.36
C ASP A 93 11.00 -11.31 2.42
N GLY A 94 9.78 -10.86 2.11
CA GLY A 94 8.65 -10.81 3.03
C GLY A 94 8.71 -9.65 4.02
N SER A 95 9.68 -8.74 3.91
CA SER A 95 9.71 -7.51 4.70
C SER A 95 8.76 -6.44 4.14
N LEU A 96 8.46 -5.44 4.96
CA LEU A 96 7.54 -4.36 4.62
C LEU A 96 8.27 -3.02 4.53
N VAL A 97 7.80 -2.18 3.62
CA VAL A 97 8.05 -0.74 3.61
C VAL A 97 6.72 -0.01 3.50
N ALA A 98 6.62 1.19 4.08
CA ALA A 98 5.39 1.96 4.09
C ALA A 98 5.66 3.45 3.87
N TRP A 99 4.70 4.17 3.29
CA TRP A 99 4.79 5.62 3.10
C TRP A 99 3.40 6.26 3.02
N GLY A 100 3.33 7.57 3.27
CA GLY A 100 2.10 8.36 3.28
C GLY A 100 1.78 8.89 4.67
N GLY A 101 0.52 8.84 5.09
CA GLY A 101 0.05 9.31 6.38
C GLY A 101 0.51 8.42 7.55
N GLY A 102 1.41 8.91 8.40
CA GLY A 102 2.04 8.12 9.47
C GLY A 102 1.04 7.47 10.42
N ARG A 103 0.09 8.24 10.95
CA ARG A 103 -0.96 7.73 11.86
C ARG A 103 -1.88 6.66 11.25
N HIS A 104 -1.90 6.59 9.93
CA HIS A 104 -2.74 5.66 9.17
C HIS A 104 -1.94 4.46 8.65
N GLY A 105 -0.79 4.17 9.26
CA GLY A 105 -0.01 2.97 9.03
C GLY A 105 1.24 3.15 8.16
N ALA A 106 1.62 4.37 7.78
CA ALA A 106 2.93 4.60 7.14
C ALA A 106 4.08 4.50 8.15
N ASP A 107 3.82 4.76 9.44
CA ASP A 107 4.79 4.53 10.52
C ASP A 107 4.71 3.06 10.97
N LEU A 108 5.59 2.22 10.43
CA LEU A 108 5.67 0.80 10.82
C LEU A 108 6.20 0.66 12.24
N PRO A 109 5.45 0.03 13.17
CA PRO A 109 5.99 -0.32 14.48
C PRO A 109 7.21 -1.23 14.35
N ALA A 110 8.21 -1.06 15.23
CA ALA A 110 9.47 -1.78 15.16
C ALA A 110 9.32 -3.32 15.07
N PRO A 111 8.40 -3.97 15.82
CA PRO A 111 8.19 -5.42 15.67
C PRO A 111 7.68 -5.82 14.29
N ILE A 112 6.86 -4.97 13.64
CA ILE A 112 6.31 -5.23 12.30
C ILE A 112 7.36 -4.93 11.23
N ALA A 113 8.13 -3.86 11.39
CA ALA A 113 9.23 -3.52 10.50
C ALA A 113 10.33 -4.59 10.45
N ALA A 114 10.49 -5.39 11.53
CA ALA A 114 11.45 -6.48 11.60
C ALA A 114 11.00 -7.78 10.95
N LEU A 115 9.72 -7.90 10.54
CA LEU A 115 9.19 -9.10 9.92
C LEU A 115 9.81 -9.33 8.53
N LYS A 116 9.99 -10.62 8.19
CA LYS A 116 10.47 -11.10 6.88
C LYS A 116 9.67 -12.29 6.35
N ASP A 117 8.45 -12.41 6.80
CA ASP A 117 7.60 -13.55 6.48
C ASP A 117 6.15 -13.13 6.17
N VAL A 118 5.94 -11.87 5.82
CA VAL A 118 4.63 -11.37 5.40
C VAL A 118 4.32 -11.87 3.99
N VAL A 119 3.12 -12.46 3.84
CA VAL A 119 2.64 -13.02 2.57
C VAL A 119 1.48 -12.24 1.97
N ALA A 120 0.72 -11.51 2.78
CA ALA A 120 -0.37 -10.66 2.32
C ALA A 120 -0.55 -9.46 3.25
N VAL A 121 -1.00 -8.34 2.70
CA VAL A 121 -1.42 -7.15 3.43
C VAL A 121 -2.75 -6.68 2.86
N ILE A 122 -3.66 -6.33 3.75
CA ILE A 122 -4.91 -5.63 3.39
C ILE A 122 -4.97 -4.30 4.16
N GLY A 123 -5.64 -3.32 3.56
CA GLY A 123 -5.90 -2.02 4.16
C GLY A 123 -7.39 -1.76 4.30
N ASN A 124 -7.77 -1.03 5.33
CA ASN A 124 -9.09 -0.42 5.45
C ASN A 124 -8.98 1.12 5.33
N LEU A 125 -9.80 1.92 5.99
CA LEU A 125 -9.66 3.37 5.90
C LEU A 125 -8.35 3.89 6.51
N SER A 126 -7.94 3.39 7.68
CA SER A 126 -6.88 4.01 8.51
C SER A 126 -5.90 3.00 9.12
N SER A 127 -5.97 1.74 8.73
CA SER A 127 -5.13 0.67 9.28
C SER A 127 -4.74 -0.33 8.21
N PHE A 128 -3.77 -1.17 8.56
CA PHE A 128 -3.37 -2.34 7.78
C PHE A 128 -3.37 -3.58 8.67
N ALA A 129 -3.65 -4.72 8.06
CA ALA A 129 -3.44 -6.03 8.64
C ALA A 129 -2.60 -6.86 7.69
N ALA A 130 -1.68 -7.66 8.24
CA ALA A 130 -0.79 -8.52 7.49
C ALA A 130 -0.90 -9.98 7.95
N LEU A 131 -1.00 -10.88 6.98
CA LEU A 131 -0.89 -12.32 7.16
C LEU A 131 0.57 -12.73 7.02
N ARG A 132 1.05 -13.53 7.96
CA ARG A 132 2.39 -14.11 7.96
C ARG A 132 2.37 -15.54 7.41
N SER A 133 3.50 -16.00 6.91
CA SER A 133 3.63 -17.36 6.36
C SER A 133 3.39 -18.47 7.38
N ASN A 134 3.53 -18.16 8.67
CA ASN A 134 3.23 -19.09 9.76
C ASN A 134 1.72 -19.12 10.15
N GLY A 135 0.86 -18.41 9.41
CA GLY A 135 -0.57 -18.35 9.66
C GLY A 135 -1.00 -17.42 10.80
N SER A 136 -0.08 -16.61 11.36
CA SER A 136 -0.45 -15.57 12.33
C SER A 136 -0.71 -14.24 11.61
N VAL A 137 -1.35 -13.30 12.30
CA VAL A 137 -1.67 -11.97 11.79
C VAL A 137 -1.11 -10.90 12.71
N VAL A 138 -0.78 -9.75 12.12
CA VAL A 138 -0.44 -8.51 12.81
C VAL A 138 -1.25 -7.37 12.20
N ALA A 139 -1.51 -6.32 12.98
CA ALA A 139 -2.18 -5.13 12.49
C ALA A 139 -1.52 -3.87 13.07
N TRP A 140 -1.66 -2.75 12.36
CA TRP A 140 -1.14 -1.45 12.79
C TRP A 140 -1.88 -0.30 12.09
N GLY A 141 -1.67 0.91 12.56
CA GLY A 141 -2.39 2.10 12.14
C GLY A 141 -3.32 2.59 13.25
N ASP A 142 -4.51 3.04 12.91
CA ASP A 142 -5.49 3.52 13.89
C ASP A 142 -6.10 2.34 14.68
N PRO A 143 -5.90 2.27 16.01
CA PRO A 143 -6.49 1.22 16.83
C PRO A 143 -8.02 1.17 16.77
N ALA A 144 -8.67 2.33 16.58
CA ALA A 144 -10.14 2.40 16.47
C ALA A 144 -10.68 1.80 15.17
N ALA A 145 -9.79 1.60 14.18
CA ALA A 145 -10.11 1.02 12.89
C ALA A 145 -9.48 -0.38 12.69
N GLY A 146 -9.20 -1.11 13.76
CA GLY A 146 -8.61 -2.45 13.69
C GLY A 146 -7.08 -2.48 13.64
N GLY A 147 -6.41 -1.36 13.90
CA GLY A 147 -4.93 -1.31 13.96
C GLY A 147 -4.31 -2.07 15.13
N THR A 148 -5.09 -2.90 15.82
CA THR A 148 -4.63 -3.79 16.90
C THR A 148 -5.36 -5.12 16.79
N VAL A 149 -4.61 -6.20 16.74
CA VAL A 149 -5.19 -7.57 16.75
C VAL A 149 -5.52 -7.93 18.20
N PRO A 150 -6.76 -8.36 18.51
CA PRO A 150 -7.11 -8.86 19.84
C PRO A 150 -6.30 -10.12 20.22
N ASP A 151 -5.92 -10.26 21.50
CA ASP A 151 -5.09 -11.37 21.99
C ASP A 151 -5.55 -12.77 21.55
N PRO A 152 -6.86 -13.12 21.60
CA PRO A 152 -7.30 -14.43 21.15
C PRO A 152 -7.01 -14.71 19.67
N ILE A 153 -7.07 -13.66 18.83
CA ILE A 153 -6.79 -13.77 17.39
C ILE A 153 -5.28 -13.74 17.15
N ALA A 154 -4.53 -12.92 17.89
CA ALA A 154 -3.08 -12.83 17.79
C ALA A 154 -2.36 -14.16 18.12
N ALA A 155 -3.01 -15.03 18.91
CA ALA A 155 -2.49 -16.35 19.27
C ALA A 155 -2.72 -17.41 18.18
N LEU A 156 -3.54 -17.15 17.17
CA LEU A 156 -3.83 -18.09 16.08
C LEU A 156 -2.63 -18.22 15.12
N THR A 157 -2.43 -19.41 14.58
CA THR A 157 -1.35 -19.74 13.64
C THR A 157 -1.85 -20.55 12.44
N ASP A 158 -3.14 -20.54 12.20
CA ASP A 158 -3.80 -21.30 11.14
C ASP A 158 -4.69 -20.43 10.23
N ILE A 159 -4.55 -19.11 10.32
CA ILE A 159 -5.27 -18.16 9.47
C ILE A 159 -4.76 -18.30 8.03
N ARG A 160 -5.70 -18.37 7.07
CA ARG A 160 -5.40 -18.56 5.63
C ARG A 160 -5.73 -17.37 4.79
N GLU A 161 -6.64 -16.53 5.24
CA GLU A 161 -7.12 -15.38 4.48
C GLU A 161 -7.47 -14.22 5.42
N LEU A 162 -7.23 -13.00 4.95
CA LEU A 162 -7.67 -11.77 5.57
C LEU A 162 -8.65 -11.05 4.65
N THR A 163 -9.70 -10.54 5.24
CA THR A 163 -10.61 -9.63 4.57
C THR A 163 -11.01 -8.51 5.52
N GLY A 164 -11.39 -7.38 4.99
CA GLY A 164 -11.76 -6.22 5.79
C GLY A 164 -12.84 -5.41 5.10
N ASN A 165 -13.51 -4.60 5.88
CA ASN A 165 -14.42 -3.56 5.38
C ASN A 165 -13.79 -2.19 5.58
N HIS A 166 -14.57 -1.12 5.34
CA HIS A 166 -14.07 0.25 5.43
C HIS A 166 -13.48 0.62 6.81
N MET A 167 -13.93 -0.01 7.91
CA MET A 167 -13.59 0.38 9.29
C MET A 167 -12.98 -0.76 10.12
N ALA A 168 -12.91 -2.00 9.63
CA ALA A 168 -12.43 -3.15 10.41
C ALA A 168 -11.88 -4.28 9.51
N PHE A 169 -11.15 -5.20 10.14
CA PHE A 169 -10.67 -6.47 9.57
C PHE A 169 -11.40 -7.64 10.20
#